data_48133d41a946f7ec05563ef585088347
#
_entry.id   48133d41a946f7ec05563ef585088347
#
_cell.length_a   1.000
_cell.length_b   1.000
_cell.length_c   1.000
_cell.angle_alpha   90.00
_cell.angle_beta   90.00
_cell.angle_gamma   90.00
#
_symmetry.space_group_name_H-M   'P 1'
#
loop_
_entity.id
_entity.type
_entity.pdbx_description
1 polymer ?
#
loop_
_entity_poly.entity_id
_entity_poly.type
_entity_poly.pdbx_seq_one_letter_code
_entity_poly.pdbx_strand_id
1 'polypeptide(L)'
;MPKLIHPELSYKIVGALYAVYNSIGSGYQERYYQRALSKEFKDEKIKFKEQLPIKLEYKGDNLGIYYIDFLTEDKIILEIKNSSKFYPKDIKQALGYLKAKNKELGILACFGKNGLIHKRILKGN
;
A
#
# COMPACT_ATOMS: atom_id res chain seq x y z
N MET A 1 -2.86 -27.28 -2.36
CA MET A 1 -2.04 -26.18 -1.79
C MET A 1 -2.50 -24.87 -2.37
N PRO A 2 -2.92 -23.93 -1.54
CA PRO A 2 -3.23 -22.62 -2.05
C PRO A 2 -1.98 -21.94 -2.58
N LYS A 3 -2.12 -21.24 -3.70
CA LYS A 3 -1.02 -20.45 -4.26
C LYS A 3 -0.97 -19.11 -3.58
N LEU A 4 0.22 -18.59 -3.36
CA LEU A 4 0.38 -17.19 -2.96
C LEU A 4 -0.02 -16.31 -4.15
N ILE A 5 -0.76 -15.25 -3.86
CA ILE A 5 -1.19 -14.29 -4.87
C ILE A 5 -0.05 -13.30 -5.12
N HIS A 6 0.40 -13.19 -6.36
CA HIS A 6 1.46 -12.28 -6.81
C HIS A 6 2.73 -12.34 -5.95
N PRO A 7 3.34 -13.54 -5.74
CA PRO A 7 4.46 -13.66 -4.82
C PRO A 7 5.72 -12.88 -5.26
N GLU A 8 6.03 -12.87 -6.56
CA GLU A 8 7.21 -12.17 -7.06
C GLU A 8 7.09 -10.67 -6.91
N LEU A 9 5.95 -10.11 -7.29
CA LEU A 9 5.71 -8.67 -7.16
C LEU A 9 5.66 -8.26 -5.69
N SER A 10 5.01 -9.04 -4.83
CA SER A 10 5.02 -8.84 -3.38
C SER A 10 6.44 -8.75 -2.84
N TYR A 11 7.29 -9.68 -3.24
CA TYR A 11 8.68 -9.71 -2.81
C TYR A 11 9.42 -8.43 -3.21
N LYS A 12 9.21 -7.99 -4.44
CA LYS A 12 9.83 -6.74 -4.93
C LYS A 12 9.35 -5.52 -4.17
N ILE A 13 8.04 -5.45 -3.88
CA ILE A 13 7.47 -4.34 -3.11
C ILE A 13 8.04 -4.31 -1.70
N VAL A 14 8.07 -5.46 -1.03
CA VAL A 14 8.64 -5.55 0.32
C VAL A 14 10.12 -5.19 0.31
N GLY A 15 10.87 -5.63 -0.70
CA GLY A 15 12.25 -5.23 -0.89
C GLY A 15 12.43 -3.73 -1.01
N ALA A 16 11.56 -3.07 -1.79
CA ALA A 16 11.57 -1.62 -1.94
C ALA A 16 11.27 -0.90 -0.63
N LEU A 17 10.31 -1.41 0.14
CA LEU A 17 9.98 -0.87 1.46
C LEU A 17 11.18 -0.90 2.39
N TYR A 18 11.88 -2.04 2.45
CA TYR A 18 13.09 -2.17 3.28
C TYR A 18 14.23 -1.31 2.76
N ALA A 19 14.40 -1.19 1.44
CA ALA A 19 15.44 -0.32 0.87
C ALA A 19 15.26 1.11 1.34
N VAL A 20 14.02 1.62 1.30
CA VAL A 20 13.70 2.96 1.78
C VAL A 20 13.94 3.07 3.29
N TYR A 21 13.36 2.15 4.06
CA TYR A 21 13.45 2.22 5.52
C TYR A 21 14.89 2.12 6.01
N ASN A 22 15.68 1.22 5.44
CA ASN A 22 17.08 1.04 5.82
C ASN A 22 17.93 2.26 5.46
N SER A 23 17.52 3.01 4.44
CA SER A 23 18.24 4.21 4.01
C SER A 23 17.91 5.44 4.84
N ILE A 24 16.62 5.72 5.06
CA ILE A 24 16.21 6.96 5.71
C ILE A 24 15.64 6.78 7.12
N GLY A 25 15.27 5.57 7.51
CA GLY A 25 14.81 5.27 8.88
C GLY A 25 13.41 5.79 9.18
N SER A 26 13.12 5.92 10.46
CA SER A 26 11.82 6.36 10.96
C SER A 26 11.75 7.87 11.18
N GLY A 27 10.56 8.38 11.49
CA GLY A 27 10.39 9.76 11.93
C GLY A 27 9.98 10.76 10.87
N TYR A 28 9.82 10.32 9.63
CA TYR A 28 9.38 11.21 8.56
C TYR A 28 7.88 11.16 8.38
N GLN A 29 7.32 12.22 7.79
CA GLN A 29 5.92 12.26 7.39
C GLN A 29 5.69 11.30 6.21
N GLU A 30 4.47 10.79 6.08
CA GLU A 30 4.12 9.83 5.03
C GLU A 30 4.50 10.30 3.64
N ARG A 31 4.35 11.58 3.33
CA ARG A 31 4.68 12.14 2.01
C ARG A 31 6.13 11.91 1.59
N TYR A 32 7.05 11.85 2.55
CA TYR A 32 8.47 11.61 2.24
C TYR A 32 8.72 10.14 1.92
N TYR A 33 8.07 9.25 2.64
CA TYR A 33 8.12 7.82 2.30
C TYR A 33 7.45 7.55 0.95
N GLN A 34 6.36 8.26 0.66
CA GLN A 34 5.68 8.20 -0.63
C GLN A 34 6.67 8.54 -1.76
N ARG A 35 7.39 9.64 -1.62
CA ARG A 35 8.36 10.09 -2.63
C ARG A 35 9.53 9.14 -2.77
N ALA A 36 10.04 8.63 -1.65
CA ALA A 36 11.16 7.69 -1.65
C ALA A 36 10.78 6.38 -2.34
N LEU A 37 9.58 5.86 -2.05
CA LEU A 37 9.08 4.64 -2.69
C LEU A 37 8.84 4.85 -4.18
N SER A 38 8.30 5.99 -4.56
CA SER A 38 8.11 6.34 -5.97
C SER A 38 9.43 6.27 -6.73
N LYS A 39 10.50 6.83 -6.15
CA LYS A 39 11.85 6.78 -6.72
C LYS A 39 12.36 5.34 -6.80
N GLU A 40 12.21 4.58 -5.72
CA GLU A 40 12.67 3.20 -5.66
C GLU A 40 11.96 2.32 -6.70
N PHE A 41 10.64 2.46 -6.84
CA PHE A 41 9.88 1.71 -7.84
C PHE A 41 10.33 2.05 -9.26
N LYS A 42 10.63 3.32 -9.54
CA LYS A 42 11.15 3.73 -10.86
C LYS A 42 12.50 3.09 -11.14
N ASP A 43 13.39 3.11 -10.15
CA ASP A 43 14.72 2.51 -10.28
C ASP A 43 14.65 1.00 -10.51
N GLU A 44 13.69 0.33 -9.89
CA GLU A 44 13.48 -1.11 -10.04
C GLU A 44 12.57 -1.46 -11.22
N LYS A 45 12.14 -0.46 -11.98
CA LYS A 45 11.28 -0.62 -13.15
C LYS A 45 9.94 -1.30 -12.82
N ILE A 46 9.41 -1.02 -11.64
CA ILE A 46 8.07 -1.43 -11.25
C ILE A 46 7.11 -0.33 -11.70
N LYS A 47 6.14 -0.68 -12.54
CA LYS A 47 5.12 0.26 -12.99
C LYS A 47 4.14 0.50 -11.85
N PHE A 48 3.73 1.74 -11.68
CA PHE A 48 2.79 2.09 -10.62
C PHE A 48 2.00 3.35 -10.94
N LYS A 49 0.85 3.45 -10.27
CA LYS A 49 0.09 4.69 -10.16
C LYS A 49 0.10 5.06 -8.69
N GLU A 50 0.21 6.34 -8.39
CA GLU A 50 0.18 6.82 -7.01
C GLU A 50 -0.96 7.81 -6.81
N GLN A 51 -1.43 7.90 -5.55
CA GLN A 51 -2.54 8.75 -5.17
C GLN A 51 -3.75 8.54 -6.06
N LEU A 52 -4.13 7.28 -6.24
CA LEU A 52 -5.23 6.88 -7.09
C LEU A 52 -6.57 7.16 -6.41
N PRO A 53 -7.45 8.01 -6.99
CA PRO A 53 -8.68 8.39 -6.32
C PRO A 53 -9.72 7.28 -6.34
N ILE A 54 -10.45 7.15 -5.22
CA ILE A 54 -11.63 6.32 -5.10
C ILE A 54 -12.77 7.21 -4.60
N LYS A 55 -13.85 7.28 -5.38
CA LYS A 55 -15.04 8.02 -4.98
C LYS A 55 -15.87 7.21 -4.01
N LEU A 56 -16.27 7.83 -2.93
CA LEU A 56 -17.25 7.26 -2.01
C LEU A 56 -18.63 7.81 -2.38
N GLU A 57 -19.50 6.93 -2.85
CA GLU A 57 -20.84 7.33 -3.29
C GLU A 57 -21.92 6.61 -2.48
N TYR A 58 -23.04 7.28 -2.30
CA TYR A 58 -24.21 6.68 -1.66
C TYR A 58 -25.47 7.17 -2.39
N LYS A 59 -26.21 6.25 -2.95
CA LYS A 59 -27.47 6.52 -3.69
C LYS A 59 -27.32 7.64 -4.72
N GLY A 60 -26.19 7.62 -5.46
CA GLY A 60 -25.89 8.62 -6.48
C GLY A 60 -25.22 9.89 -5.98
N ASP A 61 -25.14 10.09 -4.68
CA ASP A 61 -24.48 11.26 -4.11
C ASP A 61 -23.00 10.98 -3.84
N ASN A 62 -22.15 11.91 -4.20
CA ASN A 62 -20.73 11.84 -3.92
C ASN A 62 -20.48 12.31 -2.48
N LEU A 63 -20.01 11.38 -1.63
CA LEU A 63 -19.74 11.66 -0.22
C LEU A 63 -18.30 12.11 0.03
N GLY A 64 -17.40 11.84 -0.89
CA GLY A 64 -16.00 12.19 -0.75
C GLY A 64 -15.10 11.37 -1.64
N ILE A 65 -13.79 11.62 -1.52
CA ILE A 65 -12.77 10.92 -2.29
C ILE A 65 -11.69 10.45 -1.35
N TYR A 66 -11.35 9.16 -1.44
CA TYR A 66 -10.15 8.60 -0.81
C TYR A 66 -9.08 8.40 -1.86
N TYR A 67 -7.83 8.37 -1.44
CA TYR A 67 -6.70 8.17 -2.34
C TYR A 67 -5.91 6.95 -1.91
N ILE A 68 -5.71 6.03 -2.84
CA ILE A 68 -4.83 4.87 -2.63
C ILE A 68 -3.40 5.34 -2.84
N ASP A 69 -2.49 5.00 -1.92
CA ASP A 69 -1.10 5.44 -2.03
C ASP A 69 -0.44 4.94 -3.31
N PHE A 70 -0.47 3.63 -3.55
CA PHE A 70 0.09 3.03 -4.77
C PHE A 70 -0.76 1.88 -5.27
N LEU A 71 -0.86 1.77 -6.59
CA LEU A 71 -1.30 0.56 -7.28
C LEU A 71 -0.14 0.12 -8.17
N THR A 72 0.48 -1.00 -7.84
CA THR A 72 1.68 -1.48 -8.52
C THR A 72 1.34 -2.56 -9.53
N GLU A 73 1.85 -2.42 -10.77
CA GLU A 73 1.66 -3.33 -11.90
C GLU A 73 0.18 -3.68 -12.15
N ASP A 74 -0.72 -2.79 -11.76
CA ASP A 74 -2.17 -3.00 -11.81
C ASP A 74 -2.64 -4.23 -11.03
N LYS A 75 -1.88 -4.66 -10.03
CA LYS A 75 -2.12 -5.91 -9.29
C LYS A 75 -2.19 -5.76 -7.79
N ILE A 76 -1.26 -5.01 -7.19
CA ILE A 76 -1.15 -4.91 -5.73
C ILE A 76 -1.34 -3.47 -5.30
N ILE A 77 -2.27 -3.28 -4.36
CA ILE A 77 -2.47 -2.00 -3.68
C ILE A 77 -1.50 -1.94 -2.51
N LEU A 78 -0.74 -0.85 -2.42
CA LEU A 78 0.16 -0.60 -1.30
C LEU A 78 -0.33 0.63 -0.55
N GLU A 79 -0.54 0.47 0.76
CA GLU A 79 -0.85 1.56 1.67
C GLU A 79 0.29 1.70 2.68
N ILE A 80 0.72 2.93 2.90
CA ILE A 80 1.79 3.21 3.85
C ILE A 80 1.29 4.06 5.00
N LYS A 81 1.80 3.77 6.19
CA LYS A 81 1.44 4.47 7.41
C LYS A 81 2.69 4.84 8.19
N ASN A 82 2.63 5.99 8.85
CA ASN A 82 3.67 6.45 9.75
C ASN A 82 3.29 6.07 11.18
N SER A 83 3.35 4.77 11.47
CA SER A 83 2.96 4.24 12.77
C SER A 83 3.78 3.00 13.10
N SER A 84 3.78 2.60 14.36
CA SER A 84 4.54 1.44 14.85
C SER A 84 3.71 0.16 14.93
N LYS A 85 2.44 0.23 14.57
CA LYS A 85 1.56 -0.94 14.62
C LYS A 85 0.43 -0.81 13.60
N PHE A 86 -0.20 -1.95 13.30
CA PHE A 86 -1.39 -1.98 12.46
C PHE A 86 -2.62 -1.65 13.32
N TYR A 87 -3.44 -0.72 12.83
CA TYR A 87 -4.72 -0.42 13.46
C TYR A 87 -5.84 -1.08 12.66
N PRO A 88 -6.91 -1.56 13.35
CA PRO A 88 -8.04 -2.16 12.65
C PRO A 88 -8.65 -1.27 11.56
N LYS A 89 -8.69 0.04 11.78
CA LYS A 89 -9.20 0.99 10.78
C LYS A 89 -8.38 0.98 9.49
N ASP A 90 -7.06 0.79 9.59
CA ASP A 90 -6.18 0.78 8.43
C ASP A 90 -6.38 -0.49 7.59
N ILE A 91 -6.55 -1.63 8.27
CA ILE A 91 -6.84 -2.90 7.62
C ILE A 91 -8.19 -2.83 6.92
N LYS A 92 -9.19 -2.30 7.59
CA LYS A 92 -10.53 -2.12 7.04
C LYS A 92 -10.52 -1.21 5.82
N GLN A 93 -9.74 -0.13 5.86
CA GLN A 93 -9.59 0.78 4.74
C GLN A 93 -8.96 0.07 3.54
N ALA A 94 -7.89 -0.70 3.77
CA ALA A 94 -7.23 -1.46 2.70
C ALA A 94 -8.19 -2.47 2.06
N LEU A 95 -8.97 -3.19 2.87
CA LEU A 95 -9.99 -4.12 2.37
C LEU A 95 -11.02 -3.39 1.50
N GLY A 96 -11.44 -2.20 1.92
CA GLY A 96 -12.35 -1.37 1.13
C GLY A 96 -11.79 -0.99 -0.22
N TYR A 97 -10.51 -0.65 -0.27
CA TYR A 97 -9.83 -0.31 -1.53
C TYR A 97 -9.72 -1.52 -2.46
N LEU A 98 -9.40 -2.69 -1.93
CA LEU A 98 -9.35 -3.93 -2.71
C LEU A 98 -10.70 -4.22 -3.36
N LYS A 99 -11.76 -4.06 -2.59
CA LYS A 99 -13.11 -4.27 -3.07
C LYS A 99 -13.47 -3.26 -4.16
N ALA A 100 -13.19 -1.97 -3.92
CA ALA A 100 -13.51 -0.90 -4.86
C ALA A 100 -12.79 -1.05 -6.19
N LYS A 101 -11.55 -1.49 -6.19
CA LYS A 101 -10.73 -1.66 -7.40
C LYS A 101 -10.72 -3.09 -7.91
N ASN A 102 -11.41 -4.00 -7.25
CA ASN A 102 -11.45 -5.43 -7.59
C ASN A 102 -10.04 -6.02 -7.73
N LYS A 103 -9.21 -5.78 -6.71
CA LYS A 103 -7.87 -6.36 -6.63
C LYS A 103 -7.82 -7.37 -5.49
N GLU A 104 -7.04 -8.43 -5.67
CA GLU A 104 -7.00 -9.54 -4.72
C GLU A 104 -6.07 -9.30 -3.54
N LEU A 105 -5.03 -8.49 -3.72
CA LEU A 105 -3.97 -8.35 -2.73
C LEU A 105 -3.63 -6.89 -2.47
N GLY A 106 -3.55 -6.56 -1.19
CA GLY A 106 -2.96 -5.33 -0.72
C GLY A 106 -1.80 -5.63 0.21
N ILE A 107 -0.93 -4.65 0.35
CA ILE A 107 0.14 -4.65 1.34
C ILE A 107 -0.02 -3.39 2.16
N LEU A 108 -0.10 -3.56 3.47
CA LEU A 108 -0.11 -2.45 4.41
C LEU A 108 1.27 -2.40 5.06
N ALA A 109 1.95 -1.27 4.97
CA ALA A 109 3.28 -1.09 5.51
C ALA A 109 3.31 0.07 6.49
N CYS A 110 3.94 -0.16 7.64
CA CYS A 110 4.09 0.85 8.68
C CYS A 110 5.57 1.15 8.89
N PHE A 111 5.94 2.41 8.68
CA PHE A 111 7.30 2.90 8.93
C PHE A 111 7.38 3.30 10.40
N GLY A 112 7.59 2.30 11.24
CA GLY A 112 7.55 2.47 12.68
C GLY A 112 8.86 2.91 13.29
N LYS A 113 8.77 3.38 14.53
CA LYS A 113 9.93 3.86 15.30
C LYS A 113 10.94 2.73 15.55
N ASN A 114 10.44 1.51 15.75
CA ASN A 114 11.27 0.34 16.08
C ASN A 114 11.49 -0.60 14.90
N GLY A 115 11.10 -0.22 13.71
CA GLY A 115 11.27 -1.03 12.52
C GLY A 115 10.12 -0.90 11.54
N LEU A 116 10.36 -1.41 10.35
CA LEU A 116 9.33 -1.54 9.33
C LEU A 116 8.54 -2.82 9.59
N ILE A 117 7.23 -2.70 9.61
CA ILE A 117 6.34 -3.87 9.64
C ILE A 117 5.42 -3.82 8.43
N HIS A 118 5.06 -4.97 7.92
CA HIS A 118 4.17 -5.06 6.77
C HIS A 118 3.24 -6.26 6.89
N LYS A 119 2.10 -6.18 6.22
CA LYS A 119 1.07 -7.22 6.28
C LYS A 119 0.40 -7.36 4.92
N ARG A 120 0.23 -8.59 4.47
CA ARG A 120 -0.55 -8.90 3.27
C ARG A 120 -2.03 -8.88 3.64
N ILE A 121 -2.82 -8.21 2.84
CA ILE A 121 -4.28 -8.09 3.01
C ILE A 121 -4.92 -8.74 1.79
N LEU A 122 -5.74 -9.75 2.01
CA LEU A 122 -6.46 -10.43 0.93
C LEU A 122 -7.89 -9.93 0.86
N LYS A 123 -8.39 -9.74 -0.35
CA LYS A 123 -9.75 -9.22 -0.56
C LYS A 123 -10.81 -10.10 0.10
N GLY A 124 -10.63 -11.39 0.06
CA GLY A 124 -11.66 -12.30 0.52
C GLY A 124 -12.81 -12.43 -0.47
N ASN A 125 -13.83 -13.10 -0.04
CA ASN A 125 -15.04 -13.34 -0.87
C ASN A 125 -16.13 -12.35 -0.54
#